data_10d5344565725e0bc63977752a9007e2
#
_entry.id   10d5344565725e0bc63977752a9007e2
#
_cell.length_a   1.000
_cell.length_b   1.000
_cell.length_c   1.000
_cell.angle_alpha   90.00
_cell.angle_beta   90.00
_cell.angle_gamma   90.00
#
_symmetry.space_group_name_H-M   'P 1'
#
loop_
_entity.id
_entity.type
_entity.pdbx_description
1 polymer ?
#
loop_
_entity_poly.entity_id
_entity_poly.type
_entity_poly.pdbx_seq_one_letter_code
_entity_poly.pdbx_strand_id
1 'polypeptide(L)'
;MKVSKCALALCLVFSVQAFADQDANYKVAVLEYMQETCTFCPGGDVEIADRTRRTPYVAGEDLVKRTSGFVGGFMHAAAQIDDMQVVGLNSPDDVFGGSSRSWETRKSFEHFMKIIIDDLESQMPVQGVYLSLHGAMAVRDVPRPEAEIARRVREVVGPNVPIVGSFDLHGNEDEQFLEWANGAFVTKRYPHYDAFLQGGRSATFLYRSMTGLYKSTTATRKPPIITATVLQWTGQAPSMMIMERARRWEAREKDAFVSVFYGFPWSDVPDVGATVHVMTNNDPELANAIADDMADYIWRVREDFAGGSFPMPNEAVERTVEAIQNGAVPVVLGDYSDRPGDATWILRELIAKDVGKVLYAALRDERALSTLKLANAQAGDAFDMEVGGYTGEQAGSPVRVRGKVKYFGEGWGYDDIAIIEFGKSSLLFIVPTYTQIRTLEPLRIAGIEPDDYDVFVVKSRVHFRRGFDETGYAKTIIVVDAPGPWFGTTRLDALQYKHAPIDSLYPFGM
;
A
#
# COMPACT_ATOMS: atom_id res chain seq x y z
N MET A 1 63.56 -22.20 51.53
CA MET A 1 63.45 -21.21 50.47
C MET A 1 62.06 -21.32 49.84
N LYS A 2 61.16 -20.49 50.25
CA LYS A 2 59.78 -20.38 49.62
C LYS A 2 59.65 -19.00 49.01
N VAL A 3 59.57 -18.91 47.71
CA VAL A 3 59.34 -17.69 46.96
C VAL A 3 57.83 -17.48 46.84
N SER A 4 57.37 -16.38 47.44
CA SER A 4 55.98 -15.94 47.37
C SER A 4 55.78 -15.16 46.09
N LYS A 5 54.79 -15.55 45.26
CA LYS A 5 54.35 -14.79 44.08
C LYS A 5 53.19 -13.90 44.49
N CYS A 6 53.40 -12.60 44.55
CA CYS A 6 52.35 -11.60 44.60
C CYS A 6 51.80 -11.42 43.19
N ALA A 7 50.53 -11.72 43.02
CA ALA A 7 49.74 -11.42 41.81
C ALA A 7 49.13 -10.02 42.02
N LEU A 8 49.54 -9.05 41.21
CA LEU A 8 48.95 -7.71 41.13
C LEU A 8 47.72 -7.79 40.22
N ALA A 9 46.54 -7.67 40.78
CA ALA A 9 45.29 -7.54 40.01
C ALA A 9 45.13 -6.08 39.55
N LEU A 10 45.31 -5.85 38.27
CA LEU A 10 45.03 -4.57 37.61
C LEU A 10 43.54 -4.46 37.35
N CYS A 11 42.81 -3.71 38.18
CA CYS A 11 41.41 -3.32 37.89
C CYS A 11 41.43 -2.24 36.81
N LEU A 12 41.11 -2.64 35.59
CA LEU A 12 40.76 -1.71 34.53
C LEU A 12 39.31 -1.20 34.79
N VAL A 13 39.24 0.00 35.31
CA VAL A 13 38.00 0.78 35.39
C VAL A 13 37.72 1.30 33.96
N PHE A 14 36.85 0.64 33.24
CA PHE A 14 36.26 1.23 32.03
C PHE A 14 35.35 2.37 32.49
N SER A 15 35.82 3.60 32.38
CA SER A 15 34.98 4.78 32.38
C SER A 15 34.13 4.71 31.11
N VAL A 16 32.86 4.35 31.25
CA VAL A 16 31.87 4.66 30.24
C VAL A 16 31.78 6.18 30.19
N GLN A 17 32.54 6.79 29.27
CA GLN A 17 32.28 8.15 28.87
C GLN A 17 30.87 8.13 28.27
N ALA A 18 29.91 8.71 28.98
CA ALA A 18 28.70 9.19 28.39
C ALA A 18 29.11 10.11 27.23
N PHE A 19 28.87 9.69 26.01
CA PHE A 19 28.92 10.60 24.86
C PHE A 19 27.94 11.70 25.20
N ALA A 20 28.47 12.89 25.51
CA ALA A 20 27.67 14.09 25.58
C ALA A 20 26.93 14.20 24.21
N ASP A 21 25.63 14.45 24.26
CA ASP A 21 24.84 14.92 23.14
C ASP A 21 25.65 16.01 22.42
N GLN A 22 26.25 15.66 21.29
CA GLN A 22 26.75 16.68 20.38
C GLN A 22 25.46 17.33 19.87
N ASP A 23 25.30 18.62 20.10
CA ASP A 23 24.16 19.40 19.65
C ASP A 23 23.91 19.07 18.18
N ALA A 24 22.86 18.26 17.92
CA ALA A 24 22.51 17.87 16.57
C ALA A 24 22.22 19.15 15.77
N ASN A 25 22.96 19.37 14.68
CA ASN A 25 22.86 20.59 13.89
C ASN A 25 21.56 20.68 13.08
N TYR A 26 20.90 19.52 12.84
CA TYR A 26 19.73 19.42 11.97
C TYR A 26 18.59 18.67 12.65
N LYS A 27 17.58 19.41 13.11
CA LYS A 27 16.33 18.85 13.63
C LYS A 27 15.36 18.63 12.47
N VAL A 28 14.89 17.39 12.29
CA VAL A 28 13.98 16.99 11.20
C VAL A 28 12.66 16.51 11.79
N ALA A 29 11.55 17.10 11.32
CA ALA A 29 10.22 16.64 11.66
C ALA A 29 9.73 15.55 10.68
N VAL A 30 9.07 14.51 11.21
CA VAL A 30 8.52 13.39 10.44
C VAL A 30 7.05 13.27 10.73
N LEU A 31 6.22 13.25 9.69
CA LEU A 31 4.79 12.95 9.79
C LEU A 31 4.40 11.81 8.85
N GLU A 32 3.27 11.18 9.15
CA GLU A 32 2.61 10.22 8.26
C GLU A 32 1.14 10.55 8.11
N TYR A 33 0.66 10.63 6.88
CA TYR A 33 -0.76 10.74 6.56
C TYR A 33 -1.05 9.93 5.29
N MET A 34 -1.25 8.63 5.47
CA MET A 34 -1.44 7.71 4.36
C MET A 34 -2.92 7.36 4.16
N GLN A 35 -3.35 7.41 2.90
CA GLN A 35 -4.64 6.88 2.47
C GLN A 35 -4.62 6.55 0.98
N GLU A 36 -5.09 5.37 0.63
CA GLU A 36 -5.46 4.99 -0.74
C GLU A 36 -6.98 4.93 -0.81
N THR A 37 -7.61 5.85 -1.53
CA THR A 37 -9.05 6.06 -1.49
C THR A 37 -9.74 5.46 -2.72
N CYS A 38 -10.72 4.57 -2.51
CA CYS A 38 -11.60 4.09 -3.57
C CYS A 38 -12.90 4.89 -3.56
N THR A 39 -12.98 5.99 -4.30
CA THR A 39 -14.13 6.90 -4.29
C THR A 39 -15.44 6.26 -4.80
N PHE A 40 -15.34 5.14 -5.51
CA PHE A 40 -16.46 4.36 -6.03
C PHE A 40 -16.89 3.22 -5.09
N CYS A 41 -16.11 2.94 -4.04
CA CYS A 41 -16.40 1.84 -3.12
C CYS A 41 -17.56 2.16 -2.16
N PRO A 42 -18.41 1.18 -1.83
CA PRO A 42 -19.62 1.38 -1.01
C PRO A 42 -19.31 1.47 0.50
N GLY A 43 -18.05 1.45 0.91
CA GLY A 43 -17.64 1.40 2.32
C GLY A 43 -17.95 2.66 3.15
N GLY A 44 -18.58 3.68 2.55
CA GLY A 44 -18.86 4.98 3.17
C GLY A 44 -17.62 5.87 3.28
N ASP A 45 -17.85 7.16 3.49
CA ASP A 45 -16.79 8.14 3.68
C ASP A 45 -16.02 7.87 4.98
N VAL A 46 -14.73 8.22 5.00
CA VAL A 46 -13.85 8.08 6.15
C VAL A 46 -14.09 9.24 7.10
N GLU A 47 -14.52 8.92 8.29
CA GLU A 47 -14.75 9.88 9.38
C GLU A 47 -13.61 9.83 10.40
N ILE A 48 -13.56 10.80 11.31
CA ILE A 48 -12.58 10.81 12.41
C ILE A 48 -12.60 9.46 13.18
N ALA A 49 -13.79 8.91 13.43
CA ALA A 49 -13.94 7.65 14.16
C ALA A 49 -13.28 6.44 13.47
N ASP A 50 -13.13 6.47 12.16
CA ASP A 50 -12.46 5.38 11.41
C ASP A 50 -10.95 5.36 11.62
N ARG A 51 -10.35 6.51 11.94
CA ARG A 51 -8.93 6.67 12.25
C ARG A 51 -8.60 6.63 13.73
N THR A 52 -9.60 6.92 14.60
CA THR A 52 -9.41 6.97 16.05
C THR A 52 -9.88 5.71 16.77
N ARG A 53 -10.13 4.63 16.04
CA ARG A 53 -10.66 3.39 16.62
C ARG A 53 -9.74 2.76 17.67
N ARG A 54 -8.41 2.80 17.43
CA ARG A 54 -7.41 2.23 18.34
C ARG A 54 -6.77 3.27 19.24
N THR A 55 -6.56 4.46 18.72
CA THR A 55 -5.89 5.57 19.40
C THR A 55 -6.39 6.89 18.81
N PRO A 56 -6.42 7.99 19.59
CA PRO A 56 -6.80 9.30 19.05
C PRO A 56 -5.91 9.79 17.90
N TYR A 57 -4.64 9.39 17.91
CA TYR A 57 -3.62 9.57 16.88
C TYR A 57 -2.43 8.67 17.21
N VAL A 58 -1.56 8.42 16.26
CA VAL A 58 -0.24 7.80 16.47
C VAL A 58 0.66 8.88 17.05
N ALA A 59 1.14 8.68 18.28
CA ALA A 59 2.06 9.63 18.90
C ALA A 59 3.37 9.71 18.09
N GLY A 60 3.92 10.93 17.96
CA GLY A 60 5.14 11.16 17.18
C GLY A 60 6.30 10.29 17.65
N GLU A 61 6.44 10.08 18.98
CA GLU A 61 7.45 9.18 19.54
C GLU A 61 7.28 7.71 19.14
N ASP A 62 6.07 7.26 18.84
CA ASP A 62 5.80 5.89 18.36
C ASP A 62 5.95 5.80 16.84
N LEU A 63 5.65 6.88 16.12
CA LEU A 63 5.90 6.96 14.69
C LEU A 63 7.39 6.74 14.35
N VAL A 64 8.29 7.41 15.05
CA VAL A 64 9.74 7.30 14.81
C VAL A 64 10.36 5.98 15.31
N LYS A 65 9.64 5.17 16.06
CA LYS A 65 10.06 3.81 16.42
C LYS A 65 9.78 2.76 15.34
N ARG A 66 9.10 3.12 14.27
CA ARG A 66 8.79 2.18 13.19
C ARG A 66 10.06 1.65 12.54
N THR A 67 10.10 0.35 12.26
CA THR A 67 11.25 -0.37 11.68
C THR A 67 11.01 -0.86 10.26
N SER A 68 9.86 -0.55 9.67
CA SER A 68 9.45 -0.98 8.32
C SER A 68 8.74 0.15 7.58
N GLY A 69 8.47 -0.07 6.29
CA GLY A 69 7.81 0.93 5.44
C GLY A 69 8.69 2.16 5.20
N PHE A 70 8.06 3.24 4.79
CA PHE A 70 8.74 4.50 4.48
C PHE A 70 9.41 5.12 5.71
N VAL A 71 8.64 5.27 6.81
CA VAL A 71 9.18 5.85 8.05
C VAL A 71 10.33 5.02 8.61
N GLY A 72 10.19 3.68 8.65
CA GLY A 72 11.28 2.81 9.14
C GLY A 72 12.55 2.94 8.31
N GLY A 73 12.43 3.08 6.98
CA GLY A 73 13.57 3.31 6.10
C GLY A 73 14.22 4.68 6.32
N PHE A 74 13.40 5.70 6.49
CA PHE A 74 13.87 7.06 6.84
C PHE A 74 14.64 7.04 8.15
N MET A 75 14.06 6.48 9.21
CA MET A 75 14.67 6.38 10.54
C MET A 75 15.98 5.59 10.53
N HIS A 76 16.01 4.47 9.78
CA HIS A 76 17.23 3.67 9.64
C HIS A 76 18.38 4.47 9.00
N ALA A 77 18.10 5.23 7.95
CA ALA A 77 19.11 6.04 7.29
C ALA A 77 19.50 7.26 8.13
N ALA A 78 18.53 7.93 8.76
CA ALA A 78 18.78 9.06 9.64
C ALA A 78 19.69 8.70 10.83
N ALA A 79 19.53 7.50 11.39
CA ALA A 79 20.38 6.99 12.47
C ALA A 79 21.86 6.78 12.09
N GLN A 80 22.21 6.87 10.80
CA GLN A 80 23.60 6.82 10.32
C GLN A 80 24.19 8.22 10.10
N ILE A 81 23.47 9.28 10.43
CA ILE A 81 23.85 10.68 10.24
C ILE A 81 23.97 11.33 11.62
N ASP A 82 25.20 11.49 12.08
CA ASP A 82 25.53 11.87 13.48
C ASP A 82 24.92 13.22 13.92
N ASP A 83 24.73 14.16 12.98
CA ASP A 83 24.25 15.51 13.22
C ASP A 83 22.76 15.71 12.85
N MET A 84 22.02 14.62 12.63
CA MET A 84 20.57 14.63 12.37
C MET A 84 19.77 14.13 13.58
N GLN A 85 18.95 15.01 14.14
CA GLN A 85 17.94 14.65 15.15
C GLN A 85 16.57 14.54 14.50
N VAL A 86 15.86 13.44 14.73
CA VAL A 86 14.51 13.24 14.20
C VAL A 86 13.47 13.36 15.31
N VAL A 87 12.43 14.14 15.05
CA VAL A 87 11.24 14.25 15.90
C VAL A 87 10.02 13.81 15.10
N GLY A 88 9.23 12.92 15.66
CA GLY A 88 7.97 12.51 15.06
C GLY A 88 6.86 13.50 15.41
N LEU A 89 5.95 13.73 14.48
CA LEU A 89 4.73 14.50 14.70
C LEU A 89 3.55 13.55 14.94
N ASN A 90 2.63 13.94 15.81
CA ASN A 90 1.39 13.22 16.01
C ASN A 90 0.63 13.10 14.68
N SER A 91 0.35 11.89 14.27
CA SER A 91 -0.14 11.56 12.93
C SER A 91 -1.41 10.72 12.99
N PRO A 92 -2.32 10.78 12.00
CA PRO A 92 -3.49 9.91 11.97
C PRO A 92 -3.10 8.43 11.91
N ASP A 93 -3.91 7.58 12.55
CA ASP A 93 -3.77 6.13 12.41
C ASP A 93 -4.38 5.63 11.08
N ASP A 94 -4.05 4.39 10.72
CA ASP A 94 -4.61 3.75 9.52
C ASP A 94 -6.14 3.69 9.58
N VAL A 95 -6.76 3.90 8.43
CA VAL A 95 -8.22 3.83 8.29
C VAL A 95 -8.72 2.42 8.48
N PHE A 96 -9.71 2.23 9.33
CA PHE A 96 -10.42 0.96 9.42
C PHE A 96 -11.17 0.66 8.11
N GLY A 97 -10.88 -0.49 7.53
CA GLY A 97 -11.35 -0.85 6.20
C GLY A 97 -10.41 -0.44 5.07
N GLY A 98 -9.33 0.28 5.38
CA GLY A 98 -8.23 0.61 4.46
C GLY A 98 -8.72 1.19 3.14
N SER A 99 -8.14 0.74 2.06
CA SER A 99 -8.41 1.19 0.69
C SER A 99 -9.75 0.72 0.08
N SER A 100 -10.62 0.07 0.86
CA SER A 100 -12.00 -0.25 0.48
C SER A 100 -13.01 0.84 0.91
N ARG A 101 -12.55 1.87 1.62
CA ARG A 101 -13.38 3.02 2.03
C ARG A 101 -13.43 4.07 0.92
N SER A 102 -14.49 4.88 0.96
CA SER A 102 -14.72 5.98 0.03
C SER A 102 -13.91 7.24 0.41
N TRP A 103 -14.37 8.41 0.04
CA TRP A 103 -13.72 9.69 0.30
C TRP A 103 -13.41 9.88 1.78
N GLU A 104 -12.30 10.52 2.10
CA GLU A 104 -12.15 11.10 3.43
C GLU A 104 -13.01 12.37 3.54
N THR A 105 -13.73 12.55 4.65
CA THR A 105 -14.48 13.78 4.87
C THR A 105 -13.53 14.95 5.10
N ARG A 106 -13.89 16.14 4.62
CA ARG A 106 -13.13 17.35 4.91
C ARG A 106 -12.94 17.55 6.41
N LYS A 107 -13.97 17.23 7.22
CA LYS A 107 -13.89 17.32 8.67
C LYS A 107 -12.81 16.42 9.28
N SER A 108 -12.66 15.20 8.78
CA SER A 108 -11.59 14.29 9.23
C SER A 108 -10.22 14.84 8.84
N PHE A 109 -10.05 15.23 7.58
CA PHE A 109 -8.80 15.81 7.09
C PHE A 109 -8.38 17.05 7.91
N GLU A 110 -9.28 18.02 8.10
CA GLU A 110 -8.97 19.23 8.88
C GLU A 110 -8.65 18.92 10.35
N HIS A 111 -9.31 17.94 10.95
CA HIS A 111 -9.01 17.51 12.31
C HIS A 111 -7.56 17.02 12.45
N PHE A 112 -7.12 16.12 11.57
CA PHE A 112 -5.76 15.58 11.65
C PHE A 112 -4.71 16.58 11.15
N MET A 113 -5.02 17.39 10.15
CA MET A 113 -4.13 18.48 9.75
C MET A 113 -3.90 19.46 10.90
N LYS A 114 -4.93 19.79 11.68
CA LYS A 114 -4.74 20.64 12.86
C LYS A 114 -3.80 20.01 13.90
N ILE A 115 -3.94 18.70 14.17
CA ILE A 115 -3.05 17.98 15.11
C ILE A 115 -1.60 18.03 14.60
N ILE A 116 -1.38 17.76 13.32
CA ILE A 116 -0.05 17.76 12.69
C ILE A 116 0.57 19.16 12.75
N ILE A 117 -0.17 20.20 12.39
CA ILE A 117 0.33 21.57 12.32
C ILE A 117 0.60 22.14 13.70
N ASP A 118 -0.31 21.96 14.65
CA ASP A 118 -0.08 22.39 16.05
C ASP A 118 1.19 21.74 16.64
N ASP A 119 1.41 20.45 16.33
CA ASP A 119 2.59 19.74 16.81
C ASP A 119 3.86 20.21 16.09
N LEU A 120 3.82 20.41 14.76
CA LEU A 120 4.94 20.97 14.01
C LEU A 120 5.34 22.37 14.53
N GLU A 121 4.36 23.25 14.78
CA GLU A 121 4.60 24.57 15.37
C GLU A 121 5.31 24.48 16.73
N SER A 122 4.92 23.50 17.55
CA SER A 122 5.55 23.25 18.86
C SER A 122 7.00 22.77 18.76
N GLN A 123 7.35 22.13 17.64
CA GLN A 123 8.69 21.59 17.38
C GLN A 123 9.62 22.61 16.72
N MET A 124 9.15 23.78 16.31
CA MET A 124 9.98 24.79 15.66
C MET A 124 11.10 25.32 16.57
N PRO A 125 12.29 25.66 16.01
CA PRO A 125 12.64 25.56 14.59
C PRO A 125 13.02 24.12 14.17
N VAL A 126 12.68 23.74 12.94
CA VAL A 126 13.17 22.53 12.28
C VAL A 126 13.94 22.89 11.03
N GLN A 127 14.93 22.07 10.65
CA GLN A 127 15.77 22.30 9.47
C GLN A 127 15.35 21.47 8.26
N GLY A 128 14.44 20.49 8.45
CA GLY A 128 13.88 19.68 7.37
C GLY A 128 12.56 19.03 7.78
N VAL A 129 11.75 18.67 6.81
CA VAL A 129 10.49 17.91 7.05
C VAL A 129 10.40 16.74 6.10
N TYR A 130 10.03 15.58 6.65
CA TYR A 130 9.73 14.37 5.89
C TYR A 130 8.25 14.01 6.00
N LEU A 131 7.63 13.77 4.84
CA LEU A 131 6.23 13.42 4.68
C LEU A 131 6.10 11.97 4.21
N SER A 132 5.58 11.07 5.04
CA SER A 132 5.19 9.72 4.63
C SER A 132 3.75 9.76 4.14
N LEU A 133 3.56 9.72 2.82
CA LEU A 133 2.29 9.87 2.14
C LEU A 133 2.01 8.65 1.25
N HIS A 134 0.77 8.54 0.73
CA HIS A 134 0.44 7.53 -0.26
C HIS A 134 0.40 8.08 -1.68
N GLY A 135 -0.19 9.25 -1.89
CA GLY A 135 -0.42 9.86 -3.19
C GLY A 135 -1.78 9.56 -3.81
N ALA A 136 -2.61 8.73 -3.18
CA ALA A 136 -3.94 8.40 -3.68
C ALA A 136 -5.05 8.73 -2.67
N MET A 137 -4.83 9.73 -1.85
CA MET A 137 -5.86 10.25 -0.94
C MET A 137 -6.90 11.05 -1.75
N ALA A 138 -8.17 10.85 -1.45
CA ALA A 138 -9.25 11.69 -1.95
C ALA A 138 -10.06 12.24 -0.79
N VAL A 139 -10.13 13.55 -0.67
CA VAL A 139 -10.80 14.28 0.41
C VAL A 139 -11.91 15.14 -0.18
N ARG A 140 -13.09 15.12 0.44
CA ARG A 140 -14.20 15.98 0.03
C ARG A 140 -13.77 17.44 0.04
N ASP A 141 -13.98 18.14 -1.05
CA ASP A 141 -13.66 19.56 -1.25
C ASP A 141 -12.17 19.95 -1.06
N VAL A 142 -11.25 18.96 -1.14
CA VAL A 142 -9.81 19.17 -1.19
C VAL A 142 -9.26 18.41 -2.40
N PRO A 143 -9.08 19.05 -3.55
CA PRO A 143 -8.82 18.33 -4.80
C PRO A 143 -7.45 17.65 -4.90
N ARG A 144 -6.44 18.09 -4.13
CA ARG A 144 -5.06 17.55 -4.09
C ARG A 144 -4.56 17.49 -2.65
N PRO A 145 -5.00 16.50 -1.88
CA PRO A 145 -4.77 16.47 -0.44
C PRO A 145 -3.29 16.44 -0.05
N GLU A 146 -2.47 15.69 -0.77
CA GLU A 146 -1.04 15.56 -0.48
C GLU A 146 -0.28 16.86 -0.78
N ALA A 147 -0.64 17.56 -1.85
CA ALA A 147 -0.10 18.89 -2.13
C ALA A 147 -0.56 19.91 -1.08
N GLU A 148 -1.81 19.82 -0.59
CA GLU A 148 -2.33 20.67 0.48
C GLU A 148 -1.63 20.42 1.83
N ILE A 149 -1.28 19.15 2.14
CA ILE A 149 -0.45 18.81 3.30
C ILE A 149 0.91 19.51 3.18
N ALA A 150 1.58 19.36 2.03
CA ALA A 150 2.88 19.98 1.79
C ALA A 150 2.81 21.52 1.86
N ARG A 151 1.75 22.13 1.32
CA ARG A 151 1.52 23.57 1.35
C ARG A 151 1.39 24.08 2.79
N ARG A 152 0.57 23.43 3.63
CA ARG A 152 0.40 23.85 5.05
C ARG A 152 1.68 23.67 5.84
N VAL A 153 2.43 22.60 5.62
CA VAL A 153 3.75 22.41 6.23
C VAL A 153 4.71 23.53 5.80
N ARG A 154 4.72 23.86 4.49
CA ARG A 154 5.53 24.96 3.94
C ARG A 154 5.23 26.32 4.58
N GLU A 155 3.96 26.60 4.87
CA GLU A 155 3.54 27.84 5.54
C GLU A 155 4.13 27.97 6.95
N VAL A 156 4.24 26.85 7.69
CA VAL A 156 4.83 26.84 9.03
C VAL A 156 6.35 26.96 8.99
N VAL A 157 7.01 26.16 8.15
CA VAL A 157 8.48 26.07 8.19
C VAL A 157 9.17 27.16 7.37
N GLY A 158 8.44 27.88 6.52
CA GLY A 158 8.97 28.93 5.65
C GLY A 158 9.64 28.39 4.38
N PRO A 159 10.11 29.30 3.48
CA PRO A 159 10.52 28.93 2.12
C PRO A 159 11.84 28.16 2.02
N ASN A 160 12.69 28.23 3.05
CA ASN A 160 14.06 27.74 2.99
C ASN A 160 14.26 26.33 3.58
N VAL A 161 13.31 25.84 4.35
CA VAL A 161 13.40 24.49 4.96
C VAL A 161 13.03 23.44 3.90
N PRO A 162 13.92 22.49 3.57
CA PRO A 162 13.57 21.46 2.60
C PRO A 162 12.47 20.52 3.13
N ILE A 163 11.55 20.18 2.23
CA ILE A 163 10.46 19.23 2.46
C ILE A 163 10.59 18.11 1.43
N VAL A 164 10.50 16.86 1.86
CA VAL A 164 10.53 15.70 0.96
C VAL A 164 9.41 14.72 1.31
N GLY A 165 8.76 14.15 0.29
CA GLY A 165 7.72 13.12 0.44
C GLY A 165 8.16 11.75 -0.05
N SER A 166 7.60 10.69 0.57
CA SER A 166 7.62 9.33 0.02
C SER A 166 6.22 8.87 -0.31
N PHE A 167 6.08 8.12 -1.43
CA PHE A 167 4.80 7.77 -2.02
C PHE A 167 4.76 6.34 -2.53
N ASP A 168 3.56 5.80 -2.62
CA ASP A 168 3.25 4.61 -3.41
C ASP A 168 3.19 4.93 -4.91
N LEU A 169 3.56 3.99 -5.76
CA LEU A 169 3.49 4.17 -7.21
C LEU A 169 2.04 4.26 -7.75
N HIS A 170 1.04 3.92 -6.94
CA HIS A 170 -0.37 4.11 -7.25
C HIS A 170 -0.87 5.54 -6.92
N GLY A 171 0.01 6.46 -6.57
CA GLY A 171 -0.35 7.85 -6.33
C GLY A 171 -0.93 8.55 -7.57
N ASN A 172 -1.85 9.47 -7.32
CA ASN A 172 -2.39 10.42 -8.30
C ASN A 172 -1.82 11.79 -7.96
N GLU A 173 -0.77 12.18 -8.63
CA GLU A 173 -0.06 13.44 -8.38
C GLU A 173 0.08 14.25 -9.67
N ASP A 174 0.31 15.53 -9.51
CA ASP A 174 0.69 16.44 -10.60
C ASP A 174 1.82 17.37 -10.13
N GLU A 175 2.05 18.48 -10.80
CA GLU A 175 3.12 19.43 -10.44
C GLU A 175 2.94 20.09 -9.08
N GLN A 176 1.72 20.15 -8.53
CA GLN A 176 1.41 20.96 -7.35
C GLN A 176 2.13 20.50 -6.08
N PHE A 177 2.36 19.18 -5.90
CA PHE A 177 3.14 18.72 -4.76
C PHE A 177 4.56 19.31 -4.75
N LEU A 178 5.23 19.32 -5.90
CA LEU A 178 6.60 19.84 -6.02
C LEU A 178 6.69 21.38 -6.06
N GLU A 179 5.57 22.10 -6.12
CA GLU A 179 5.54 23.54 -5.85
C GLU A 179 5.84 23.83 -4.36
N TRP A 180 5.46 22.93 -3.48
CA TRP A 180 5.61 23.09 -2.01
C TRP A 180 6.74 22.25 -1.42
N ALA A 181 7.11 21.14 -2.07
CA ALA A 181 8.14 20.22 -1.63
C ALA A 181 9.37 20.23 -2.55
N ASN A 182 10.51 19.78 -2.02
CA ASN A 182 11.77 19.76 -2.75
C ASN A 182 12.05 18.41 -3.42
N GLY A 183 11.28 17.37 -3.09
CA GLY A 183 11.44 16.05 -3.67
C GLY A 183 10.31 15.08 -3.34
N ALA A 184 10.13 14.10 -4.22
CA ALA A 184 9.16 13.03 -4.09
C ALA A 184 9.84 11.69 -4.43
N PHE A 185 9.82 10.73 -3.50
CA PHE A 185 10.39 9.40 -3.68
C PHE A 185 9.30 8.35 -3.72
N VAL A 186 9.14 7.71 -4.88
CA VAL A 186 8.06 6.78 -5.18
C VAL A 186 8.60 5.35 -5.19
N THR A 187 7.84 4.39 -4.65
CA THR A 187 8.15 2.97 -4.79
C THR A 187 8.29 2.58 -6.27
N LYS A 188 9.28 1.76 -6.60
CA LYS A 188 9.55 1.27 -7.97
C LYS A 188 9.23 -0.21 -8.14
N ARG A 189 8.57 -0.79 -7.15
CA ARG A 189 8.17 -2.19 -7.14
C ARG A 189 6.70 -2.36 -6.78
N TYR A 190 6.02 -3.20 -7.52
CA TYR A 190 4.71 -3.72 -7.20
C TYR A 190 4.73 -5.24 -7.38
N PRO A 191 4.68 -6.03 -6.30
CA PRO A 191 4.48 -5.68 -4.87
C PRO A 191 5.53 -4.70 -4.31
N HIS A 192 5.16 -3.93 -3.25
CA HIS A 192 5.98 -2.88 -2.68
C HIS A 192 7.09 -3.43 -1.77
N TYR A 193 8.25 -3.76 -2.34
CA TYR A 193 9.43 -4.23 -1.57
C TYR A 193 10.34 -3.12 -1.14
N ASP A 194 10.27 -1.99 -1.82
CA ASP A 194 11.26 -0.92 -1.77
C ASP A 194 10.78 0.33 -1.02
N ALA A 195 9.64 0.26 -0.31
CA ALA A 195 9.18 1.39 0.52
C ALA A 195 10.24 1.79 1.55
N PHE A 196 10.87 0.83 2.23
CA PHE A 196 11.98 1.07 3.15
C PHE A 196 13.16 1.77 2.46
N LEU A 197 13.53 1.33 1.26
CA LEU A 197 14.61 1.95 0.49
C LEU A 197 14.27 3.41 0.11
N GLN A 198 13.02 3.67 -0.30
CA GLN A 198 12.61 5.03 -0.69
C GLN A 198 12.60 5.98 0.51
N GLY A 199 12.17 5.52 1.69
CA GLY A 199 12.30 6.28 2.93
C GLY A 199 13.76 6.63 3.26
N GLY A 200 14.68 5.68 3.13
CA GLY A 200 16.11 5.92 3.33
C GLY A 200 16.71 6.90 2.31
N ARG A 201 16.26 6.82 1.04
CA ARG A 201 16.66 7.80 0.00
C ARG A 201 16.16 9.21 0.34
N SER A 202 14.94 9.31 0.87
CA SER A 202 14.38 10.59 1.33
C SER A 202 15.21 11.20 2.47
N ALA A 203 15.66 10.42 3.44
CA ALA A 203 16.53 10.89 4.52
C ALA A 203 17.86 11.44 3.98
N THR A 204 18.52 10.70 3.09
CA THR A 204 19.78 11.13 2.47
C THR A 204 19.60 12.39 1.61
N PHE A 205 18.53 12.46 0.82
CA PHE A 205 18.20 13.64 0.02
C PHE A 205 17.97 14.85 0.91
N LEU A 206 17.18 14.70 1.96
CA LEU A 206 16.84 15.78 2.89
C LEU A 206 18.09 16.31 3.58
N TYR A 207 18.96 15.42 4.09
CA TYR A 207 20.23 15.80 4.69
C TYR A 207 21.14 16.59 3.72
N ARG A 208 21.29 16.09 2.49
CA ARG A 208 22.09 16.79 1.46
C ARG A 208 21.48 18.15 1.10
N SER A 209 20.15 18.27 1.15
CA SER A 209 19.48 19.56 0.91
C SER A 209 19.70 20.54 2.06
N MET A 210 19.61 20.10 3.31
CA MET A 210 19.88 20.92 4.51
C MET A 210 21.32 21.42 4.56
N THR A 211 22.28 20.58 4.18
CA THR A 211 23.71 20.91 4.16
C THR A 211 24.16 21.70 2.93
N GLY A 212 23.27 21.96 1.97
CA GLY A 212 23.59 22.65 0.71
C GLY A 212 24.34 21.80 -0.31
N LEU A 213 24.55 20.50 -0.06
CA LEU A 213 25.17 19.55 -1.00
C LEU A 213 24.23 19.16 -2.14
N TYR A 214 22.96 19.44 -2.00
CA TYR A 214 21.95 19.23 -3.02
C TYR A 214 21.01 20.43 -3.11
N LYS A 215 20.94 21.03 -4.27
CA LYS A 215 20.01 22.10 -4.59
C LYS A 215 18.97 21.56 -5.57
N SER A 216 17.82 21.18 -5.05
CA SER A 216 16.80 20.54 -5.87
C SER A 216 16.29 21.44 -6.97
N THR A 217 16.32 20.93 -8.20
CA THR A 217 15.53 21.41 -9.34
C THR A 217 14.64 20.28 -9.81
N THR A 218 13.40 20.59 -10.12
CA THR A 218 12.36 19.58 -10.38
C THR A 218 11.75 19.76 -11.77
N ALA A 219 11.34 18.66 -12.37
CA ALA A 219 10.50 18.65 -13.55
C ALA A 219 9.38 17.63 -13.39
N THR A 220 8.18 17.98 -13.82
CA THR A 220 7.00 17.10 -13.82
C THR A 220 6.48 16.93 -15.23
N ARG A 221 6.09 15.69 -15.58
CA ARG A 221 5.31 15.38 -16.79
C ARG A 221 4.16 14.45 -16.42
N LYS A 222 3.02 14.71 -17.04
CA LYS A 222 1.81 13.93 -16.86
C LYS A 222 1.39 13.29 -18.18
N PRO A 223 1.92 12.08 -18.51
CA PRO A 223 1.45 11.35 -19.68
C PRO A 223 -0.06 11.11 -19.57
N PRO A 224 -0.85 11.38 -20.63
CA PRO A 224 -2.31 11.26 -20.54
C PRO A 224 -2.76 9.79 -20.62
N ILE A 225 -2.41 9.01 -19.58
CA ILE A 225 -2.72 7.58 -19.49
C ILE A 225 -3.26 7.23 -18.11
N ILE A 226 -4.30 6.40 -18.09
CA ILE A 226 -4.84 5.77 -16.88
C ILE A 226 -4.87 4.25 -17.08
N THR A 227 -4.45 3.49 -16.08
CA THR A 227 -4.39 2.04 -16.16
C THR A 227 -4.94 1.39 -14.89
N ALA A 228 -5.59 0.23 -15.03
CA ALA A 228 -5.99 -0.57 -13.88
C ALA A 228 -4.76 -1.12 -13.14
N THR A 229 -4.79 -1.12 -11.81
CA THR A 229 -3.60 -1.48 -11.00
C THR A 229 -3.12 -2.92 -11.22
N VAL A 230 -3.98 -3.84 -11.66
CA VAL A 230 -3.58 -5.21 -11.99
C VAL A 230 -2.59 -5.26 -13.17
N LEU A 231 -2.62 -4.25 -14.05
CA LEU A 231 -1.74 -4.11 -15.21
C LEU A 231 -0.43 -3.38 -14.86
N GLN A 232 -0.33 -2.82 -13.66
CA GLN A 232 0.84 -2.05 -13.21
C GLN A 232 1.91 -2.92 -12.52
N TRP A 233 1.80 -4.25 -12.62
CA TRP A 233 2.78 -5.17 -12.03
C TRP A 233 4.19 -4.96 -12.59
N THR A 234 5.12 -4.59 -11.73
CA THR A 234 6.51 -4.26 -12.12
C THR A 234 7.42 -5.49 -12.32
N GLY A 235 6.89 -6.69 -12.20
CA GLY A 235 7.56 -7.94 -12.57
C GLY A 235 7.38 -8.32 -14.05
N GLN A 236 6.60 -7.54 -14.82
CA GLN A 236 6.28 -7.80 -16.22
C GLN A 236 6.27 -6.48 -17.02
N ALA A 237 6.58 -6.58 -18.33
CA ALA A 237 6.37 -5.47 -19.26
C ALA A 237 4.87 -5.11 -19.36
N PRO A 238 4.51 -3.84 -19.60
CA PRO A 238 5.39 -2.70 -19.83
C PRO A 238 5.94 -2.05 -18.54
N SER A 239 5.31 -2.28 -17.38
CA SER A 239 5.66 -1.64 -16.11
C SER A 239 7.11 -1.92 -15.69
N MET A 240 7.57 -3.16 -15.86
CA MET A 240 8.97 -3.52 -15.59
C MET A 240 9.94 -2.64 -16.40
N MET A 241 9.66 -2.44 -17.69
CA MET A 241 10.54 -1.68 -18.58
C MET A 241 10.57 -0.19 -18.26
N ILE A 242 9.42 0.38 -17.84
CA ILE A 242 9.33 1.77 -17.39
C ILE A 242 10.18 1.98 -16.13
N MET A 243 10.03 1.11 -15.13
CA MET A 243 10.81 1.20 -13.90
C MET A 243 12.32 0.94 -14.11
N GLU A 244 12.69 0.03 -15.02
CA GLU A 244 14.10 -0.17 -15.40
C GLU A 244 14.66 1.05 -16.14
N ARG A 245 13.87 1.74 -16.97
CA ARG A 245 14.30 2.99 -17.60
C ARG A 245 14.58 4.07 -16.57
N ALA A 246 13.70 4.24 -15.58
CA ALA A 246 13.92 5.16 -14.46
C ALA A 246 15.24 4.86 -13.70
N ARG A 247 15.48 3.57 -13.37
CA ARG A 247 16.71 3.15 -12.68
C ARG A 247 17.96 3.37 -13.53
N ARG A 248 17.88 3.21 -14.86
CA ARG A 248 19.01 3.48 -15.77
C ARG A 248 19.36 4.96 -15.80
N TRP A 249 18.37 5.85 -15.77
CA TRP A 249 18.61 7.28 -15.63
C TRP A 249 19.33 7.60 -14.33
N GLU A 250 18.83 7.10 -13.19
CA GLU A 250 19.45 7.29 -11.87
C GLU A 250 20.86 6.69 -11.77
N ALA A 251 21.14 5.59 -12.47
CA ALA A 251 22.47 4.97 -12.51
C ALA A 251 23.48 5.76 -13.36
N ARG A 252 22.99 6.42 -14.43
CA ARG A 252 23.82 7.21 -15.32
C ARG A 252 24.09 8.60 -14.76
N GLU A 253 23.09 9.22 -14.17
CA GLU A 253 23.15 10.60 -13.65
C GLU A 253 23.11 10.57 -12.13
N LYS A 254 24.28 10.66 -11.52
CA LYS A 254 24.50 10.39 -10.08
C LYS A 254 23.57 11.12 -9.13
N ASP A 255 23.16 12.35 -9.44
CA ASP A 255 22.34 13.21 -8.61
C ASP A 255 20.93 13.43 -9.20
N ALA A 256 20.52 12.56 -10.12
CA ALA A 256 19.14 12.54 -10.60
C ALA A 256 18.31 11.48 -9.87
N PHE A 257 17.07 11.83 -9.54
CA PHE A 257 16.07 10.92 -8.98
C PHE A 257 14.84 10.96 -9.86
N VAL A 258 14.35 9.77 -10.24
CA VAL A 258 13.21 9.61 -11.15
C VAL A 258 12.10 8.87 -10.44
N SER A 259 11.01 9.51 -10.21
CA SER A 259 9.82 8.98 -9.53
C SER A 259 8.67 8.85 -10.52
N VAL A 260 8.12 7.64 -10.63
CA VAL A 260 7.03 7.34 -11.56
C VAL A 260 5.82 6.88 -10.77
N PHE A 261 4.72 7.62 -10.91
CA PHE A 261 3.40 7.20 -10.49
C PHE A 261 2.67 6.59 -11.68
N TYR A 262 1.98 5.48 -11.47
CA TYR A 262 1.05 4.92 -12.46
C TYR A 262 -0.37 5.44 -12.27
N GLY A 263 -0.67 5.95 -11.09
CA GLY A 263 -1.99 6.41 -10.70
C GLY A 263 -2.86 5.30 -10.10
N PHE A 264 -3.87 5.74 -9.38
CA PHE A 264 -4.91 4.90 -8.78
C PHE A 264 -6.27 5.22 -9.41
N PRO A 265 -6.73 4.42 -10.37
CA PRO A 265 -7.87 4.76 -11.22
C PRO A 265 -9.21 4.77 -10.48
N TRP A 266 -9.29 4.16 -9.30
CA TRP A 266 -10.52 4.14 -8.51
C TRP A 266 -10.68 5.33 -7.57
N SER A 267 -9.86 6.36 -7.76
CA SER A 267 -10.04 7.70 -7.19
C SER A 267 -10.53 8.66 -8.28
N ASP A 268 -11.71 9.22 -8.09
CA ASP A 268 -12.28 10.25 -8.98
C ASP A 268 -11.75 11.63 -8.60
N VAL A 269 -10.48 11.87 -8.91
CA VAL A 269 -9.74 13.10 -8.59
C VAL A 269 -9.18 13.75 -9.86
N PRO A 270 -8.97 15.08 -9.86
CA PRO A 270 -8.59 15.80 -11.08
C PRO A 270 -7.19 15.44 -11.60
N ASP A 271 -6.32 14.95 -10.73
CA ASP A 271 -4.93 14.58 -11.00
C ASP A 271 -4.72 13.07 -11.20
N VAL A 272 -5.79 12.30 -11.41
CA VAL A 272 -5.72 10.87 -11.67
C VAL A 272 -4.83 10.53 -12.88
N GLY A 273 -4.14 9.41 -12.82
CA GLY A 273 -3.33 8.86 -13.91
C GLY A 273 -1.83 8.96 -13.70
N ALA A 274 -1.07 8.63 -14.75
CA ALA A 274 0.37 8.54 -14.66
C ALA A 274 1.06 9.90 -14.51
N THR A 275 2.14 9.93 -13.71
CA THR A 275 2.96 11.14 -13.51
C THR A 275 4.43 10.75 -13.37
N VAL A 276 5.31 11.59 -13.89
CA VAL A 276 6.75 11.48 -13.72
C VAL A 276 7.26 12.72 -13.00
N HIS A 277 7.90 12.54 -11.86
CA HIS A 277 8.67 13.56 -11.16
C HIS A 277 10.16 13.27 -11.28
N VAL A 278 10.93 14.28 -11.63
CA VAL A 278 12.38 14.21 -11.70
C VAL A 278 12.99 15.30 -10.82
N MET A 279 13.93 14.91 -9.99
CA MET A 279 14.76 15.82 -9.19
C MET A 279 16.20 15.72 -9.65
N THR A 280 16.87 16.86 -9.84
CA THR A 280 18.30 16.97 -10.17
C THR A 280 18.98 17.99 -9.28
N ASN A 281 20.31 17.92 -9.19
CA ASN A 281 21.09 18.85 -8.38
C ASN A 281 21.46 20.09 -9.19
N ASN A 282 20.64 21.15 -9.10
CA ASN A 282 20.84 22.44 -9.76
C ASN A 282 21.02 22.32 -11.31
N ASP A 283 20.30 21.38 -11.91
CA ASP A 283 20.32 21.16 -13.36
C ASP A 283 18.91 21.02 -13.93
N PRO A 284 18.21 22.13 -14.21
CA PRO A 284 16.86 22.10 -14.74
C PRO A 284 16.77 21.55 -16.18
N GLU A 285 17.82 21.66 -16.98
CA GLU A 285 17.85 21.14 -18.34
C GLU A 285 17.84 19.61 -18.30
N LEU A 286 18.68 19.01 -17.46
CA LEU A 286 18.70 17.57 -17.24
C LEU A 286 17.37 17.06 -16.65
N ALA A 287 16.80 17.79 -15.68
CA ALA A 287 15.51 17.40 -15.09
C ALA A 287 14.42 17.32 -16.16
N ASN A 288 14.31 18.33 -17.02
CA ASN A 288 13.35 18.35 -18.12
C ASN A 288 13.63 17.24 -19.14
N ALA A 289 14.88 17.05 -19.55
CA ALA A 289 15.24 16.03 -20.53
C ALA A 289 14.88 14.61 -20.06
N ILE A 290 15.10 14.30 -18.77
CA ILE A 290 14.74 13.02 -18.19
C ILE A 290 13.22 12.86 -18.11
N ALA A 291 12.52 13.93 -17.68
CA ALA A 291 11.06 13.90 -17.55
C ALA A 291 10.38 13.70 -18.92
N ASP A 292 10.86 14.39 -19.97
CA ASP A 292 10.38 14.23 -21.32
C ASP A 292 10.62 12.81 -21.87
N ASP A 293 11.83 12.29 -21.70
CA ASP A 293 12.18 10.91 -22.11
C ASP A 293 11.31 9.85 -21.43
N MET A 294 11.04 10.01 -20.14
CA MET A 294 10.21 9.06 -19.40
C MET A 294 8.74 9.16 -19.81
N ALA A 295 8.21 10.37 -19.97
CA ALA A 295 6.83 10.59 -20.41
C ALA A 295 6.59 10.07 -21.84
N ASP A 296 7.50 10.35 -22.76
CA ASP A 296 7.46 9.84 -24.12
C ASP A 296 7.54 8.31 -24.17
N TYR A 297 8.36 7.70 -23.30
CA TYR A 297 8.43 6.26 -23.23
C TYR A 297 7.14 5.64 -22.70
N ILE A 298 6.56 6.17 -21.62
CA ILE A 298 5.28 5.72 -21.07
C ILE A 298 4.19 5.81 -22.14
N TRP A 299 4.12 6.94 -22.85
CA TRP A 299 3.17 7.15 -23.95
C TRP A 299 3.35 6.12 -25.09
N ARG A 300 4.59 5.83 -25.45
CA ARG A 300 4.92 4.88 -26.52
C ARG A 300 4.45 3.45 -26.22
N VAL A 301 4.56 3.03 -24.96
CA VAL A 301 4.17 1.66 -24.54
C VAL A 301 2.75 1.58 -23.98
N ARG A 302 1.93 2.63 -24.11
CA ARG A 302 0.60 2.68 -23.54
C ARG A 302 -0.32 1.55 -23.99
N GLU A 303 -0.20 1.11 -25.23
CA GLU A 303 -1.03 0.04 -25.81
C GLU A 303 -0.73 -1.33 -25.18
N ASP A 304 0.49 -1.52 -24.69
CA ASP A 304 0.88 -2.75 -24.00
C ASP A 304 0.16 -2.94 -22.67
N PHE A 305 -0.40 -1.87 -22.08
CA PHE A 305 -1.27 -1.95 -20.90
C PHE A 305 -2.70 -2.43 -21.23
N ALA A 306 -3.12 -2.36 -22.48
CA ALA A 306 -4.48 -2.74 -22.90
C ALA A 306 -4.62 -4.25 -23.23
N GLY A 307 -3.52 -5.01 -23.25
CA GLY A 307 -3.45 -6.34 -23.85
C GLY A 307 -3.89 -7.52 -23.00
N GLY A 308 -4.50 -7.34 -21.82
CA GLY A 308 -4.84 -8.45 -20.93
C GLY A 308 -6.34 -8.64 -20.70
N SER A 309 -6.93 -9.69 -21.28
CA SER A 309 -8.19 -10.22 -20.76
C SER A 309 -7.90 -11.28 -19.71
N PHE A 310 -8.44 -11.11 -18.50
CA PHE A 310 -8.38 -12.12 -17.46
C PHE A 310 -9.61 -13.01 -17.51
N PRO A 311 -9.50 -14.32 -17.18
CA PRO A 311 -10.63 -15.23 -17.19
C PRO A 311 -11.70 -14.79 -16.20
N MET A 312 -12.98 -14.99 -16.58
CA MET A 312 -14.11 -14.87 -15.68
C MET A 312 -14.14 -16.03 -14.67
N PRO A 313 -14.88 -15.93 -13.55
CA PRO A 313 -14.86 -16.92 -12.49
C PRO A 313 -15.13 -18.35 -12.93
N ASN A 314 -16.09 -18.57 -13.82
CA ASN A 314 -16.40 -19.90 -14.36
C ASN A 314 -15.23 -20.51 -15.15
N GLU A 315 -14.62 -19.73 -16.05
CA GLU A 315 -13.43 -20.14 -16.81
C GLU A 315 -12.21 -20.35 -15.90
N ALA A 316 -12.01 -19.47 -14.92
CA ALA A 316 -10.91 -19.59 -13.96
C ALA A 316 -11.01 -20.88 -13.14
N VAL A 317 -12.21 -21.25 -12.70
CA VAL A 317 -12.44 -22.49 -11.96
C VAL A 317 -12.32 -23.72 -12.87
N GLU A 318 -12.71 -23.64 -14.15
CA GLU A 318 -12.42 -24.71 -15.12
C GLU A 318 -10.92 -24.94 -15.31
N ARG A 319 -10.16 -23.90 -15.52
CA ARG A 319 -8.70 -23.96 -15.57
C ARG A 319 -8.08 -24.49 -14.27
N THR A 320 -8.69 -24.20 -13.13
CA THR A 320 -8.26 -24.73 -11.82
C THR A 320 -8.47 -26.24 -11.76
N VAL A 321 -9.62 -26.74 -12.18
CA VAL A 321 -9.91 -28.18 -12.22
C VAL A 321 -8.93 -28.89 -13.18
N GLU A 322 -8.66 -28.30 -14.33
CA GLU A 322 -7.65 -28.85 -15.27
C GLU A 322 -6.25 -28.89 -14.64
N ALA A 323 -5.83 -27.82 -13.95
CA ALA A 323 -4.54 -27.77 -13.26
C ALA A 323 -4.42 -28.87 -12.18
N ILE A 324 -5.48 -29.07 -11.40
CA ILE A 324 -5.53 -30.17 -10.38
C ILE A 324 -5.38 -31.53 -11.06
N GLN A 325 -6.11 -31.80 -12.15
CA GLN A 325 -6.04 -33.06 -12.89
C GLN A 325 -4.64 -33.32 -13.46
N ASN A 326 -3.94 -32.27 -13.84
CA ASN A 326 -2.57 -32.35 -14.38
C ASN A 326 -1.47 -32.33 -13.29
N GLY A 327 -1.86 -32.29 -11.99
CA GLY A 327 -0.91 -32.21 -10.89
C GLY A 327 -0.16 -30.88 -10.77
N ALA A 328 -0.65 -29.81 -11.42
CA ALA A 328 -0.06 -28.47 -11.41
C ALA A 328 -0.56 -27.63 -10.22
N VAL A 329 -0.45 -28.21 -9.02
CA VAL A 329 -0.88 -27.62 -7.74
C VAL A 329 0.34 -27.26 -6.89
N PRO A 330 0.25 -26.26 -5.98
CA PRO A 330 -0.93 -25.42 -5.66
C PRO A 330 -1.32 -24.46 -6.78
N VAL A 331 -2.65 -24.26 -6.94
CA VAL A 331 -3.24 -23.24 -7.81
C VAL A 331 -3.59 -22.02 -6.98
N VAL A 332 -3.22 -20.83 -7.41
CA VAL A 332 -3.61 -19.57 -6.76
C VAL A 332 -4.54 -18.78 -7.67
N LEU A 333 -5.75 -18.52 -7.20
CA LEU A 333 -6.74 -17.65 -7.82
C LEU A 333 -6.62 -16.27 -7.19
N GLY A 334 -6.09 -15.29 -7.95
CA GLY A 334 -6.02 -13.89 -7.53
C GLY A 334 -7.31 -13.17 -7.93
N ASP A 335 -8.22 -12.99 -6.98
CA ASP A 335 -9.44 -12.19 -7.18
C ASP A 335 -9.06 -10.71 -7.11
N TYR A 336 -8.69 -10.14 -8.26
CA TYR A 336 -8.18 -8.78 -8.33
C TYR A 336 -9.28 -7.72 -8.36
N SER A 337 -10.46 -8.10 -8.79
CA SER A 337 -11.58 -7.19 -9.04
C SER A 337 -12.35 -6.80 -7.77
N ASP A 338 -12.30 -7.65 -6.74
CA ASP A 338 -13.05 -7.45 -5.50
C ASP A 338 -12.35 -6.49 -4.53
N ARG A 339 -12.63 -5.21 -4.66
CA ARG A 339 -12.10 -4.18 -3.76
C ARG A 339 -12.80 -4.14 -2.40
N PRO A 340 -14.15 -4.28 -2.30
CA PRO A 340 -14.85 -4.36 -1.02
C PRO A 340 -14.58 -5.63 -0.20
N GLY A 341 -14.17 -6.72 -0.84
CA GLY A 341 -13.77 -7.96 -0.19
C GLY A 341 -14.89 -8.99 0.03
N ASP A 342 -16.09 -8.75 -0.45
CA ASP A 342 -17.25 -9.63 -0.23
C ASP A 342 -17.81 -10.31 -1.49
N ALA A 343 -17.10 -10.19 -2.63
CA ALA A 343 -17.54 -10.83 -3.87
C ALA A 343 -17.52 -12.35 -3.76
N THR A 344 -18.61 -12.96 -4.25
CA THR A 344 -18.89 -14.40 -4.12
C THR A 344 -18.67 -15.18 -5.41
N TRP A 345 -18.31 -14.53 -6.52
CA TRP A 345 -18.24 -15.14 -7.84
C TRP A 345 -17.39 -16.41 -7.90
N ILE A 346 -16.17 -16.35 -7.40
CA ILE A 346 -15.25 -17.50 -7.38
C ILE A 346 -15.74 -18.57 -6.40
N LEU A 347 -16.22 -18.19 -5.21
CA LEU A 347 -16.72 -19.13 -4.21
C LEU A 347 -17.90 -19.94 -4.74
N ARG A 348 -18.82 -19.29 -5.46
CA ARG A 348 -19.99 -19.92 -6.09
C ARG A 348 -19.55 -21.00 -7.09
N GLU A 349 -18.63 -20.70 -7.98
CA GLU A 349 -18.14 -21.63 -8.99
C GLU A 349 -17.38 -22.82 -8.37
N LEU A 350 -16.56 -22.56 -7.35
CA LEU A 350 -15.84 -23.62 -6.63
C LEU A 350 -16.81 -24.59 -5.96
N ILE A 351 -17.88 -24.08 -5.32
CA ILE A 351 -18.93 -24.92 -4.71
C ILE A 351 -19.71 -25.67 -5.79
N ALA A 352 -20.13 -25.00 -6.87
CA ALA A 352 -20.90 -25.61 -7.94
C ALA A 352 -20.16 -26.76 -8.64
N LYS A 353 -18.84 -26.64 -8.78
CA LYS A 353 -17.97 -27.68 -9.38
C LYS A 353 -17.40 -28.66 -8.35
N ASP A 354 -17.82 -28.55 -7.08
CA ASP A 354 -17.41 -29.42 -5.96
C ASP A 354 -15.89 -29.56 -5.83
N VAL A 355 -15.17 -28.45 -6.01
CA VAL A 355 -13.70 -28.37 -5.88
C VAL A 355 -13.33 -28.51 -4.40
N GLY A 356 -12.48 -29.49 -4.08
CA GLY A 356 -11.99 -29.75 -2.73
C GLY A 356 -10.65 -29.14 -2.42
N LYS A 357 -10.25 -29.22 -1.14
CA LYS A 357 -8.96 -28.70 -0.64
C LYS A 357 -8.69 -27.25 -1.01
N VAL A 358 -9.73 -26.43 -0.94
CA VAL A 358 -9.67 -24.99 -1.20
C VAL A 358 -9.41 -24.25 0.11
N LEU A 359 -8.46 -23.32 0.09
CA LEU A 359 -8.25 -22.33 1.13
C LEU A 359 -8.68 -20.98 0.59
N TYR A 360 -9.89 -20.52 0.93
CA TYR A 360 -10.46 -19.26 0.50
C TYR A 360 -10.19 -18.16 1.54
N ALA A 361 -9.28 -17.25 1.26
CA ALA A 361 -8.82 -16.23 2.23
C ALA A 361 -8.66 -14.83 1.58
N ALA A 362 -9.50 -13.89 1.98
CA ALA A 362 -10.58 -13.99 2.94
C ALA A 362 -11.82 -13.33 2.39
N LEU A 363 -12.99 -13.79 2.81
CA LEU A 363 -14.27 -13.17 2.47
C LEU A 363 -14.67 -12.20 3.60
N ARG A 364 -14.96 -10.94 3.25
CA ARG A 364 -15.53 -9.99 4.19
C ARG A 364 -17.00 -10.33 4.45
N ASP A 365 -17.35 -10.60 5.71
CA ASP A 365 -18.78 -10.68 6.12
C ASP A 365 -18.92 -10.42 7.63
N GLU A 366 -19.12 -9.16 7.98
CA GLU A 366 -19.32 -8.71 9.36
C GLU A 366 -20.63 -9.25 9.97
N ARG A 367 -21.64 -9.54 9.13
CA ARG A 367 -22.93 -10.09 9.56
C ARG A 367 -22.79 -11.55 9.99
N ALA A 368 -22.04 -12.34 9.23
CA ALA A 368 -21.73 -13.71 9.58
C ALA A 368 -20.97 -13.78 10.91
N LEU A 369 -19.94 -12.93 11.09
CA LEU A 369 -19.19 -12.84 12.34
C LEU A 369 -20.08 -12.43 13.52
N SER A 370 -20.95 -11.43 13.35
CA SER A 370 -21.89 -11.01 14.38
C SER A 370 -22.84 -12.12 14.77
N THR A 371 -23.34 -12.90 13.80
CA THR A 371 -24.21 -14.04 14.05
C THR A 371 -23.51 -15.14 14.85
N LEU A 372 -22.27 -15.48 14.49
CA LEU A 372 -21.45 -16.45 15.22
C LEU A 372 -21.16 -15.99 16.65
N LYS A 373 -20.87 -14.69 16.83
CA LYS A 373 -20.64 -14.08 18.14
C LYS A 373 -21.87 -14.17 19.03
N LEU A 374 -23.04 -13.81 18.51
CA LEU A 374 -24.31 -13.89 19.27
C LEU A 374 -24.68 -15.33 19.64
N ALA A 375 -24.31 -16.31 18.80
CA ALA A 375 -24.50 -17.73 19.08
C ALA A 375 -23.46 -18.31 20.04
N ASN A 376 -22.43 -17.57 20.45
CA ASN A 376 -21.23 -18.06 21.17
C ASN A 376 -20.63 -19.29 20.47
N ALA A 377 -20.49 -19.24 19.15
CA ALA A 377 -20.06 -20.35 18.31
C ALA A 377 -18.70 -20.92 18.72
N GLN A 378 -18.58 -22.23 18.70
CA GLN A 378 -17.38 -22.97 19.06
C GLN A 378 -16.92 -23.88 17.90
N ALA A 379 -15.64 -24.28 17.95
CA ALA A 379 -15.14 -25.25 17.00
C ALA A 379 -15.96 -26.56 17.05
N GLY A 380 -16.40 -27.02 15.88
CA GLY A 380 -17.27 -28.18 15.69
C GLY A 380 -18.75 -27.87 15.51
N ASP A 381 -19.20 -26.65 15.83
CA ASP A 381 -20.58 -26.25 15.64
C ASP A 381 -20.97 -26.24 14.16
N ALA A 382 -22.23 -26.56 13.89
CA ALA A 382 -22.76 -26.54 12.52
C ALA A 382 -22.81 -25.11 11.98
N PHE A 383 -22.38 -24.95 10.73
CA PHE A 383 -22.49 -23.70 9.98
C PHE A 383 -23.39 -23.90 8.77
N ASP A 384 -24.45 -23.13 8.66
CA ASP A 384 -25.37 -23.12 7.50
C ASP A 384 -25.90 -21.70 7.29
N MET A 385 -25.11 -20.88 6.56
CA MET A 385 -25.40 -19.46 6.36
C MET A 385 -25.15 -19.02 4.91
N GLU A 386 -25.82 -17.96 4.51
CA GLU A 386 -25.47 -17.18 3.32
C GLU A 386 -24.40 -16.18 3.67
N VAL A 387 -23.31 -16.14 2.88
CA VAL A 387 -22.13 -15.30 3.11
C VAL A 387 -21.77 -14.47 1.88
N GLY A 388 -21.22 -13.29 2.12
CA GLY A 388 -20.75 -12.34 1.10
C GLY A 388 -21.85 -11.79 0.21
N GLY A 389 -21.51 -11.04 -0.83
CA GLY A 389 -22.45 -10.54 -1.84
C GLY A 389 -23.41 -9.46 -1.35
N TYR A 390 -23.07 -8.68 -0.33
CA TYR A 390 -23.97 -7.70 0.28
C TYR A 390 -23.64 -6.24 -0.05
N THR A 391 -22.46 -5.96 -0.61
CA THR A 391 -22.06 -4.57 -0.91
C THR A 391 -22.69 -4.01 -2.19
N GLY A 392 -23.33 -4.85 -3.00
CA GLY A 392 -24.02 -4.46 -4.21
C GLY A 392 -24.11 -5.61 -5.22
N GLU A 393 -24.84 -5.39 -6.30
CA GLU A 393 -25.00 -6.39 -7.38
C GLU A 393 -23.67 -6.86 -7.96
N GLN A 394 -22.67 -5.98 -7.98
CA GLN A 394 -21.32 -6.25 -8.47
C GLN A 394 -20.57 -7.31 -7.63
N ALA A 395 -20.90 -7.45 -6.34
CA ALA A 395 -20.35 -8.49 -5.48
C ALA A 395 -20.91 -9.89 -5.75
N GLY A 396 -21.91 -10.00 -6.62
CA GLY A 396 -22.70 -11.19 -6.81
C GLY A 396 -23.77 -11.35 -5.72
N SER A 397 -24.54 -12.45 -5.80
CA SER A 397 -25.51 -12.77 -4.74
C SER A 397 -24.82 -13.49 -3.59
N PRO A 398 -25.35 -13.40 -2.36
CA PRO A 398 -24.90 -14.25 -1.25
C PRO A 398 -24.87 -15.74 -1.61
N VAL A 399 -23.89 -16.45 -1.07
CA VAL A 399 -23.68 -17.87 -1.32
C VAL A 399 -23.90 -18.66 -0.03
N ARG A 400 -24.77 -19.68 -0.09
CA ARG A 400 -24.99 -20.57 1.04
C ARG A 400 -23.82 -21.50 1.21
N VAL A 401 -23.18 -21.42 2.38
CA VAL A 401 -22.08 -22.32 2.78
C VAL A 401 -22.61 -23.22 3.91
N ARG A 402 -22.42 -24.53 3.76
CA ARG A 402 -22.75 -25.53 4.76
C ARG A 402 -21.49 -26.25 5.20
N GLY A 403 -21.32 -26.38 6.51
CA GLY A 403 -20.13 -27.00 7.07
C GLY A 403 -20.08 -26.93 8.57
N LYS A 404 -18.89 -26.72 9.10
CA LYS A 404 -18.64 -26.60 10.53
C LYS A 404 -17.69 -25.44 10.83
N VAL A 405 -17.88 -24.81 11.96
CA VAL A 405 -16.91 -23.85 12.52
C VAL A 405 -15.64 -24.61 12.86
N LYS A 406 -14.52 -24.28 12.21
CA LYS A 406 -13.20 -24.77 12.57
C LYS A 406 -12.56 -23.89 13.63
N TYR A 407 -12.75 -22.58 13.49
CA TYR A 407 -12.22 -21.57 14.41
C TYR A 407 -13.14 -20.34 14.43
N PHE A 408 -13.31 -19.76 15.62
CA PHE A 408 -13.92 -18.44 15.80
C PHE A 408 -13.20 -17.74 16.98
N GLY A 409 -12.70 -16.53 16.77
CA GLY A 409 -11.96 -15.75 17.77
C GLY A 409 -11.01 -14.74 17.15
N GLU A 410 -10.09 -14.22 17.96
CA GLU A 410 -9.11 -13.23 17.56
C GLU A 410 -8.16 -13.74 16.46
N GLY A 411 -7.87 -12.89 15.48
CA GLY A 411 -6.90 -13.23 14.44
C GLY A 411 -6.63 -12.06 13.50
N TRP A 412 -5.42 -12.01 12.97
CA TRP A 412 -4.96 -11.00 12.01
C TRP A 412 -5.14 -9.53 12.47
N GLY A 413 -5.15 -9.31 13.80
CA GLY A 413 -5.39 -8.01 14.41
C GLY A 413 -6.86 -7.61 14.52
N TYR A 414 -7.77 -8.55 14.28
CA TYR A 414 -9.21 -8.40 14.50
C TYR A 414 -9.64 -9.14 15.78
N ASP A 415 -10.65 -8.59 16.45
CA ASP A 415 -11.25 -9.22 17.64
C ASP A 415 -11.96 -10.54 17.29
N ASP A 416 -12.57 -10.59 16.10
CA ASP A 416 -13.29 -11.75 15.61
C ASP A 416 -12.95 -12.05 14.14
N ILE A 417 -12.51 -13.28 13.87
CA ILE A 417 -12.47 -13.92 12.56
C ILE A 417 -13.13 -15.29 12.66
N ALA A 418 -13.61 -15.83 11.56
CA ALA A 418 -14.12 -17.19 11.52
C ALA A 418 -13.43 -18.00 10.42
N ILE A 419 -13.22 -19.28 10.68
CA ILE A 419 -12.74 -20.24 9.69
C ILE A 419 -13.77 -21.38 9.64
N ILE A 420 -14.36 -21.57 8.48
CA ILE A 420 -15.43 -22.54 8.24
C ILE A 420 -14.87 -23.66 7.37
N GLU A 421 -14.95 -24.88 7.86
CA GLU A 421 -14.69 -26.08 7.05
C GLU A 421 -15.95 -26.41 6.25
N PHE A 422 -15.82 -26.59 4.94
CA PHE A 422 -16.93 -26.90 4.05
C PHE A 422 -16.52 -27.84 2.91
N GLY A 423 -17.51 -28.41 2.23
CA GLY A 423 -17.30 -29.26 1.06
C GLY A 423 -16.31 -30.40 1.31
N LYS A 424 -15.35 -30.59 0.39
CA LYS A 424 -14.31 -31.62 0.44
C LYS A 424 -13.03 -31.05 1.09
N SER A 425 -13.03 -30.94 2.41
CA SER A 425 -11.89 -30.43 3.21
C SER A 425 -11.43 -29.03 2.77
N SER A 426 -12.37 -28.16 2.44
CA SER A 426 -12.08 -26.77 2.09
C SER A 426 -12.29 -25.84 3.27
N LEU A 427 -11.59 -24.71 3.30
CA LEU A 427 -11.72 -23.70 4.34
C LEU A 427 -12.13 -22.34 3.74
N LEU A 428 -13.08 -21.69 4.41
CA LEU A 428 -13.47 -20.31 4.15
C LEU A 428 -13.10 -19.45 5.35
N PHE A 429 -12.22 -18.50 5.16
CA PHE A 429 -11.88 -17.46 6.14
C PHE A 429 -12.85 -16.29 6.00
N ILE A 430 -13.51 -15.92 7.08
CA ILE A 430 -14.43 -14.78 7.16
C ILE A 430 -13.82 -13.71 8.05
N VAL A 431 -13.82 -12.49 7.56
CA VAL A 431 -13.18 -11.31 8.21
C VAL A 431 -14.13 -10.11 8.23
N PRO A 432 -13.93 -9.15 9.17
CA PRO A 432 -14.84 -8.00 9.28
C PRO A 432 -14.66 -6.96 8.17
N THR A 433 -13.48 -6.88 7.56
CA THR A 433 -13.20 -5.91 6.49
C THR A 433 -12.30 -6.53 5.42
N TYR A 434 -12.12 -5.81 4.30
CA TYR A 434 -11.22 -6.24 3.23
C TYR A 434 -9.82 -6.55 3.75
N THR A 435 -9.35 -7.76 3.49
CA THR A 435 -8.07 -8.26 3.97
C THR A 435 -7.31 -8.94 2.84
N GLN A 436 -6.08 -8.51 2.60
CA GLN A 436 -5.20 -9.11 1.61
C GLN A 436 -4.24 -10.12 2.24
N ILE A 437 -4.25 -11.34 1.74
CA ILE A 437 -3.23 -12.34 2.06
C ILE A 437 -2.08 -12.19 1.06
N ARG A 438 -0.90 -11.84 1.58
CA ARG A 438 0.31 -11.55 0.79
C ARG A 438 1.34 -12.67 0.84
N THR A 439 1.29 -13.49 1.90
CA THR A 439 2.20 -14.61 2.17
C THR A 439 1.43 -15.76 2.81
N LEU A 440 2.06 -16.92 2.93
CA LEU A 440 1.45 -18.11 3.57
C LEU A 440 1.35 -17.99 5.10
N GLU A 441 2.18 -17.17 5.72
CA GLU A 441 2.29 -17.09 7.18
C GLU A 441 0.98 -16.77 7.90
N PRO A 442 0.16 -15.79 7.47
CA PRO A 442 -1.12 -15.53 8.10
C PRO A 442 -2.11 -16.70 8.02
N LEU A 443 -1.93 -17.61 7.07
CA LEU A 443 -2.79 -18.80 6.91
C LEU A 443 -2.50 -19.89 7.93
N ARG A 444 -1.34 -19.84 8.59
CA ARG A 444 -0.93 -20.79 9.65
C ARG A 444 -1.57 -20.42 10.99
N ILE A 445 -2.90 -20.38 11.02
CA ILE A 445 -3.70 -20.10 12.22
C ILE A 445 -4.58 -21.31 12.54
N ALA A 446 -4.92 -21.51 13.80
CA ALA A 446 -5.80 -22.60 14.25
C ALA A 446 -5.34 -24.01 13.79
N GLY A 447 -4.03 -24.22 13.71
CA GLY A 447 -3.44 -25.51 13.29
C GLY A 447 -3.61 -25.83 11.81
N ILE A 448 -3.82 -24.82 10.96
CA ILE A 448 -3.90 -24.98 9.51
C ILE A 448 -2.50 -25.02 8.92
N GLU A 449 -2.23 -26.03 8.10
CA GLU A 449 -1.03 -26.12 7.28
C GLU A 449 -1.40 -25.86 5.82
N PRO A 450 -0.93 -24.76 5.22
CA PRO A 450 -1.25 -24.41 3.84
C PRO A 450 -0.90 -25.53 2.83
N ASP A 451 0.13 -26.31 3.09
CA ASP A 451 0.59 -27.40 2.21
C ASP A 451 -0.42 -28.57 2.08
N ASP A 452 -1.46 -28.61 2.93
CA ASP A 452 -2.55 -29.60 2.84
C ASP A 452 -3.59 -29.22 1.77
N TYR A 453 -3.49 -28.01 1.19
CA TYR A 453 -4.47 -27.47 0.24
C TYR A 453 -3.90 -27.34 -1.17
N ASP A 454 -4.76 -27.65 -2.15
CA ASP A 454 -4.40 -27.64 -3.56
C ASP A 454 -4.77 -26.32 -4.26
N VAL A 455 -5.71 -25.54 -3.69
CA VAL A 455 -6.23 -24.30 -4.27
C VAL A 455 -6.27 -23.18 -3.23
N PHE A 456 -5.76 -22.03 -3.60
CA PHE A 456 -5.81 -20.80 -2.80
C PHE A 456 -6.61 -19.74 -3.53
N VAL A 457 -7.57 -19.12 -2.87
CA VAL A 457 -8.25 -17.92 -3.37
C VAL A 457 -7.84 -16.75 -2.49
N VAL A 458 -7.28 -15.71 -3.11
CA VAL A 458 -6.81 -14.51 -2.38
C VAL A 458 -7.39 -13.24 -3.00
N LYS A 459 -7.92 -12.36 -2.15
CA LYS A 459 -8.44 -11.04 -2.56
C LYS A 459 -7.28 -10.07 -2.79
N SER A 460 -6.56 -10.26 -3.89
CA SER A 460 -5.35 -9.46 -4.17
C SER A 460 -5.11 -9.34 -5.66
N ARG A 461 -4.64 -8.17 -6.10
CA ARG A 461 -4.28 -7.90 -7.50
C ARG A 461 -2.90 -8.46 -7.84
N VAL A 462 -1.90 -8.06 -7.08
CA VAL A 462 -0.49 -8.36 -7.36
C VAL A 462 0.27 -8.73 -6.09
N HIS A 463 -0.11 -8.20 -4.93
CA HIS A 463 0.66 -8.39 -3.68
C HIS A 463 0.86 -9.85 -3.28
N PHE A 464 -0.08 -10.74 -3.60
CA PHE A 464 0.04 -12.18 -3.34
C PHE A 464 1.22 -12.82 -4.06
N ARG A 465 1.67 -12.25 -5.19
CA ARG A 465 2.79 -12.80 -5.96
C ARG A 465 4.07 -12.92 -5.14
N ARG A 466 4.26 -12.02 -4.16
CA ARG A 466 5.40 -12.09 -3.25
C ARG A 466 5.51 -13.42 -2.52
N GLY A 467 4.42 -13.91 -1.97
CA GLY A 467 4.43 -15.13 -1.14
C GLY A 467 4.14 -16.40 -1.91
N PHE A 468 3.53 -16.30 -3.08
CA PHE A 468 3.05 -17.47 -3.83
C PHE A 468 3.75 -17.67 -5.16
N ASP A 469 4.04 -16.59 -5.91
CA ASP A 469 4.67 -16.64 -7.24
C ASP A 469 6.20 -16.59 -7.12
N GLU A 470 6.73 -15.52 -6.55
CA GLU A 470 8.17 -15.25 -6.49
C GLU A 470 8.94 -16.25 -5.62
N THR A 471 8.25 -16.91 -4.66
CA THR A 471 8.80 -18.02 -3.90
C THR A 471 8.82 -19.35 -4.65
N GLY A 472 8.13 -19.41 -5.80
CA GLY A 472 7.92 -20.67 -6.56
C GLY A 472 6.94 -21.64 -5.85
N TYR A 473 6.18 -21.17 -4.87
CA TYR A 473 5.20 -22.00 -4.15
C TYR A 473 4.04 -22.40 -5.08
N ALA A 474 3.38 -21.45 -5.70
CA ALA A 474 2.31 -21.70 -6.67
C ALA A 474 2.88 -22.35 -7.95
N LYS A 475 2.23 -23.42 -8.42
CA LYS A 475 2.54 -24.02 -9.72
C LYS A 475 1.68 -23.43 -10.83
N THR A 476 0.49 -22.95 -10.46
CA THR A 476 -0.43 -22.29 -11.37
C THR A 476 -0.97 -21.02 -10.73
N ILE A 477 -0.95 -19.91 -11.48
CA ILE A 477 -1.52 -18.63 -11.05
C ILE A 477 -2.56 -18.19 -12.06
N ILE A 478 -3.76 -17.92 -11.60
CA ILE A 478 -4.88 -17.44 -12.40
C ILE A 478 -5.38 -16.15 -11.76
N VAL A 479 -5.19 -15.03 -12.42
CA VAL A 479 -5.76 -13.74 -12.02
C VAL A 479 -7.18 -13.71 -12.59
N VAL A 480 -8.18 -13.46 -11.74
CA VAL A 480 -9.59 -13.65 -12.07
C VAL A 480 -10.34 -12.33 -12.10
N ASP A 481 -11.00 -12.05 -13.21
CA ASP A 481 -11.89 -10.89 -13.35
C ASP A 481 -13.31 -11.20 -12.81
N ALA A 482 -14.18 -10.20 -12.74
CA ALA A 482 -15.57 -10.34 -12.32
C ALA A 482 -16.55 -9.87 -13.40
N PRO A 483 -17.77 -10.40 -13.42
CA PRO A 483 -18.83 -9.95 -14.33
C PRO A 483 -19.24 -8.50 -14.10
N GLY A 484 -19.70 -7.84 -15.17
CA GLY A 484 -20.29 -6.50 -15.12
C GLY A 484 -19.27 -5.38 -14.89
N PRO A 485 -19.71 -4.15 -14.72
CA PRO A 485 -18.87 -3.08 -14.23
C PRO A 485 -18.57 -3.30 -12.74
N TRP A 486 -17.32 -3.59 -12.42
CA TRP A 486 -16.88 -3.83 -11.05
C TRP A 486 -15.68 -2.93 -10.73
N PHE A 487 -15.58 -2.43 -9.51
CA PHE A 487 -14.61 -1.39 -9.14
C PHE A 487 -13.16 -1.74 -9.46
N GLY A 488 -12.77 -2.98 -9.32
CA GLY A 488 -11.42 -3.39 -9.51
C GLY A 488 -11.08 -3.92 -10.90
N THR A 489 -12.03 -3.95 -11.84
CA THR A 489 -11.81 -4.50 -13.18
C THR A 489 -10.91 -3.62 -14.05
N THR A 490 -10.48 -4.14 -15.19
CA THR A 490 -9.78 -3.34 -16.20
C THR A 490 -10.72 -2.44 -17.02
N ARG A 491 -12.04 -2.57 -16.83
CA ARG A 491 -13.07 -1.81 -17.54
C ARG A 491 -13.41 -0.52 -16.79
N LEU A 492 -12.46 0.42 -16.78
CA LEU A 492 -12.57 1.68 -16.04
C LEU A 492 -13.64 2.60 -16.62
N ASP A 493 -13.97 2.49 -17.90
CA ASP A 493 -15.01 3.23 -18.62
C ASP A 493 -16.42 2.99 -18.06
N ALA A 494 -16.62 1.91 -17.33
CA ALA A 494 -17.88 1.65 -16.64
C ALA A 494 -18.07 2.49 -15.35
N LEU A 495 -17.02 3.14 -14.85
CA LEU A 495 -17.07 3.99 -13.68
C LEU A 495 -17.55 5.40 -14.05
N GLN A 496 -18.37 5.99 -13.18
CA GLN A 496 -18.95 7.32 -13.43
C GLN A 496 -18.06 8.41 -12.83
N TYR A 497 -16.98 8.74 -13.54
CA TYR A 497 -16.08 9.83 -13.16
C TYR A 497 -16.77 11.21 -13.29
N LYS A 498 -16.56 12.08 -12.30
CA LYS A 498 -17.11 13.44 -12.26
C LYS A 498 -16.02 14.51 -12.14
N HIS A 499 -14.87 14.15 -11.56
CA HIS A 499 -13.75 15.05 -11.29
C HIS A 499 -12.53 14.71 -12.16
N ALA A 500 -12.32 13.44 -12.42
CA ALA A 500 -11.24 12.97 -13.28
C ALA A 500 -11.53 13.28 -14.76
N PRO A 501 -10.54 13.81 -15.52
CA PRO A 501 -10.70 14.14 -16.93
C PRO A 501 -10.57 12.88 -17.81
N ILE A 502 -11.38 11.85 -17.55
CA ILE A 502 -11.26 10.50 -18.13
C ILE A 502 -11.25 10.55 -19.68
N ASP A 503 -12.06 11.42 -20.28
CA ASP A 503 -12.17 11.57 -21.73
C ASP A 503 -10.89 12.12 -22.40
N SER A 504 -9.94 12.62 -21.62
CA SER A 504 -8.63 13.07 -22.10
C SER A 504 -7.52 12.04 -21.84
N LEU A 505 -7.83 10.92 -21.19
CA LEU A 505 -6.85 9.91 -20.80
C LEU A 505 -6.98 8.64 -21.64
N TYR A 506 -5.85 8.17 -22.20
CA TYR A 506 -5.80 6.86 -22.86
C TYR A 506 -6.16 5.74 -21.86
N PRO A 507 -7.00 4.75 -22.19
CA PRO A 507 -7.54 4.46 -23.55
C PRO A 507 -8.90 5.12 -23.87
N PHE A 508 -9.44 5.99 -23.01
CA PHE A 508 -10.82 6.49 -23.13
C PHE A 508 -10.94 7.78 -23.95
N GLY A 509 -9.89 8.58 -24.00
CA GLY A 509 -9.82 9.85 -24.69
C GLY A 509 -8.74 9.87 -25.77
N MET A 510 -9.08 9.50 -27.01
CA MET A 510 -8.25 9.78 -28.19
C MET A 510 -9.12 9.71 -29.44
#